data_4b5c67d351b95419e0ec9aee06bde581
#
_entry.id   4b5c67d351b95419e0ec9aee06bde581
#
_cell.length_a   1.000
_cell.length_b   1.000
_cell.length_c   1.000
_cell.angle_alpha   90.00
_cell.angle_beta   90.00
_cell.angle_gamma   90.00
#
_symmetry.space_group_name_H-M   'P 1'
#
loop_
_entity.id
_entity.type
_entity.pdbx_description
1 polymer ?
#
loop_
_entity_poly.entity_id
_entity_poly.type
_entity_poly.pdbx_seq_one_letter_code
_entity_poly.pdbx_strand_id
1 'polypeptide(L)'
;MEEMMNKELMEALDVLEKEKEISKETLFEAIENSLMTACKNHFGKADNIHVEINRETCDFLVYAEKEVVPTKDDVEDDCLQIALEDAQEISQKAQVGDMIHVEIKSKEFGRIATQNAKNVILQKIREEERSVIYNQYYEKEKDVVTGVVQRYVGKNISINLGKADAMLTENEQVKGEVFKPTERIKVYIVEVKNTPKGPRINVSRTHPELVKRLFESEVTEIKDGTVEIKSIAREAGSRTKIAVWSNNPNVDAVGACVGMNGARVNAIVEELRGEKIDIVNWDENPGNLIQNALSPAKIVAVFADPDEKTAKVVVPDYQLSLAIGKEGQNARLAARLTGYKIDIKSETQAKDAPGFRYEDYVDDYEDENEDDFDGEQE
;
A
#
# COMPACT_ATOMS: atom_id res chain seq x y z
N MET A 1 19.06 46.11 0.42
CA MET A 1 19.33 44.65 0.22
C MET A 1 18.31 43.81 0.99
N GLU A 2 17.99 44.18 2.25
CA GLU A 2 16.93 43.52 3.05
C GLU A 2 15.53 43.70 2.43
N GLU A 3 15.12 44.91 2.04
CA GLU A 3 13.84 45.18 1.38
C GLU A 3 13.64 44.37 0.07
N MET A 4 14.72 44.19 -0.71
CA MET A 4 14.66 43.44 -1.97
C MET A 4 14.50 41.94 -1.68
N MET A 5 15.08 41.47 -0.61
CA MET A 5 15.05 40.07 -0.17
C MET A 5 13.69 39.69 0.45
N ASN A 6 13.10 40.60 1.22
CA ASN A 6 11.77 40.44 1.81
C ASN A 6 10.66 40.41 0.72
N LYS A 7 10.86 41.18 -0.34
CA LYS A 7 9.96 41.19 -1.51
C LYS A 7 10.04 39.87 -2.28
N GLU A 8 11.25 39.31 -2.49
CA GLU A 8 11.42 38.00 -3.11
C GLU A 8 10.81 36.87 -2.26
N LEU A 9 10.90 36.97 -0.93
CA LEU A 9 10.26 36.03 0.00
C LEU A 9 8.73 36.09 -0.11
N MET A 10 8.15 37.31 -0.14
CA MET A 10 6.72 37.49 -0.30
C MET A 10 6.21 36.94 -1.63
N GLU A 11 6.89 37.22 -2.73
CA GLU A 11 6.55 36.68 -4.05
C GLU A 11 6.59 35.14 -4.08
N ALA A 12 7.59 34.55 -3.40
CA ALA A 12 7.68 33.10 -3.27
C ALA A 12 6.52 32.50 -2.45
N LEU A 13 6.12 33.14 -1.36
CA LEU A 13 4.97 32.75 -0.55
C LEU A 13 3.65 32.83 -1.33
N ASP A 14 3.47 33.91 -2.14
CA ASP A 14 2.30 34.11 -3.00
C ASP A 14 2.17 32.99 -4.07
N VAL A 15 3.30 32.64 -4.68
CA VAL A 15 3.35 31.54 -5.66
C VAL A 15 2.98 30.20 -5.01
N LEU A 16 3.51 29.92 -3.82
CA LEU A 16 3.24 28.68 -3.11
C LEU A 16 1.78 28.55 -2.67
N GLU A 17 1.18 29.65 -2.21
CA GLU A 17 -0.24 29.65 -1.87
C GLU A 17 -1.12 29.36 -3.09
N LYS A 18 -0.80 29.98 -4.26
CA LYS A 18 -1.59 29.82 -5.50
C LYS A 18 -1.38 28.51 -6.21
N GLU A 19 -0.14 28.02 -6.27
CA GLU A 19 0.20 26.82 -7.06
C GLU A 19 0.19 25.52 -6.27
N LYS A 20 0.43 25.59 -4.96
CA LYS A 20 0.58 24.40 -4.09
C LYS A 20 -0.48 24.30 -3.00
N GLU A 21 -1.38 25.27 -2.92
CA GLU A 21 -2.45 25.33 -1.90
C GLU A 21 -1.93 25.31 -0.45
N ILE A 22 -0.67 25.76 -0.24
CA ILE A 22 -0.06 25.86 1.10
C ILE A 22 -0.39 27.23 1.66
N SER A 23 -1.09 27.30 2.80
CA SER A 23 -1.44 28.60 3.39
C SER A 23 -0.19 29.36 3.82
N LYS A 24 -0.16 30.67 3.55
CA LYS A 24 0.92 31.55 3.99
C LYS A 24 1.13 31.48 5.50
N GLU A 25 0.05 31.40 6.28
CA GLU A 25 0.13 31.35 7.75
C GLU A 25 0.93 30.12 8.21
N THR A 26 0.68 28.95 7.64
CA THR A 26 1.46 27.74 7.94
C THR A 26 2.95 27.89 7.62
N LEU A 27 3.26 28.65 6.54
CA LEU A 27 4.66 28.92 6.17
C LEU A 27 5.30 29.91 7.14
N PHE A 28 4.60 30.98 7.54
CA PHE A 28 5.08 31.94 8.54
C PHE A 28 5.35 31.26 9.88
N GLU A 29 4.40 30.47 10.41
CA GLU A 29 4.58 29.72 11.65
C GLU A 29 5.80 28.78 11.60
N ALA A 30 5.98 28.07 10.47
CA ALA A 30 7.12 27.19 10.28
C ALA A 30 8.45 27.93 10.26
N ILE A 31 8.50 29.14 9.65
CA ILE A 31 9.68 30.00 9.61
C ILE A 31 9.97 30.55 11.02
N GLU A 32 8.96 31.04 11.74
CA GLU A 32 9.09 31.53 13.13
C GLU A 32 9.67 30.47 14.05
N ASN A 33 9.10 29.24 14.01
CA ASN A 33 9.58 28.12 14.81
C ASN A 33 11.03 27.70 14.47
N SER A 34 11.40 27.74 13.18
CA SER A 34 12.76 27.44 12.74
C SER A 34 13.76 28.50 13.20
N LEU A 35 13.38 29.77 13.13
CA LEU A 35 14.19 30.90 13.59
C LEU A 35 14.35 30.87 15.11
N MET A 36 13.28 30.58 15.84
CA MET A 36 13.35 30.41 17.30
C MET A 36 14.34 29.29 17.67
N THR A 37 14.31 28.15 16.93
CA THR A 37 15.26 27.05 17.13
C THR A 37 16.69 27.46 16.82
N ALA A 38 16.91 28.26 15.77
CA ALA A 38 18.23 28.81 15.43
C ALA A 38 18.75 29.76 16.50
N CYS A 39 17.89 30.62 17.05
CA CYS A 39 18.21 31.49 18.17
C CYS A 39 18.61 30.71 19.41
N LYS A 40 17.86 29.66 19.76
CA LYS A 40 18.19 28.73 20.87
C LYS A 40 19.58 28.15 20.71
N ASN A 41 19.95 27.73 19.51
CA ASN A 41 21.26 27.16 19.24
C ASN A 41 22.40 28.20 19.31
N HIS A 42 22.12 29.45 18.97
CA HIS A 42 23.13 30.52 18.93
C HIS A 42 23.37 31.15 20.30
N PHE A 43 22.30 31.39 21.07
CA PHE A 43 22.36 32.09 22.35
C PHE A 43 22.39 31.15 23.59
N GLY A 44 22.25 29.82 23.40
CA GLY A 44 22.48 28.79 24.43
C GLY A 44 21.36 28.66 25.49
N LYS A 45 20.69 29.77 25.87
CA LYS A 45 19.50 29.82 26.75
C LYS A 45 18.51 30.77 26.11
N ALA A 46 17.47 30.28 25.53
CA ALA A 46 16.63 31.11 24.68
C ALA A 46 15.12 30.91 24.90
N ASP A 47 14.75 30.58 26.15
CA ASP A 47 13.32 30.48 26.48
C ASP A 47 12.65 31.88 26.53
N ASN A 48 13.46 32.95 26.58
CA ASN A 48 13.04 34.32 26.59
C ASN A 48 13.18 35.04 25.23
N ILE A 49 13.61 34.33 24.17
CA ILE A 49 13.72 34.94 22.83
C ILE A 49 12.48 34.62 22.02
N HIS A 50 11.88 35.64 21.44
CA HIS A 50 10.73 35.60 20.57
C HIS A 50 11.08 36.07 19.17
N VAL A 51 10.48 35.44 18.17
CA VAL A 51 10.65 35.80 16.76
C VAL A 51 9.26 36.03 16.19
N GLU A 52 9.03 37.18 15.64
CA GLU A 52 7.81 37.54 14.94
C GLU A 52 8.13 37.95 13.51
N ILE A 53 7.27 37.56 12.59
CA ILE A 53 7.36 37.96 11.18
C ILE A 53 6.19 38.87 10.87
N ASN A 54 6.48 40.05 10.34
CA ASN A 54 5.44 40.91 9.82
C ASN A 54 4.82 40.27 8.57
N ARG A 55 3.52 39.96 8.63
CA ARG A 55 2.77 39.26 7.56
C ARG A 55 2.66 40.05 6.27
N GLU A 56 2.81 41.39 6.34
CA GLU A 56 2.68 42.27 5.18
C GLU A 56 4.02 42.58 4.51
N THR A 57 5.09 42.75 5.32
CA THR A 57 6.40 43.18 4.83
C THR A 57 7.44 42.06 4.81
N CYS A 58 7.14 40.90 5.44
CA CYS A 58 8.09 39.82 5.71
C CYS A 58 9.34 40.25 6.50
N ASP A 59 9.25 41.36 7.27
CA ASP A 59 10.31 41.76 8.16
C ASP A 59 10.35 40.85 9.40
N PHE A 60 11.56 40.52 9.81
CA PHE A 60 11.79 39.66 10.99
C PHE A 60 12.08 40.57 12.19
N LEU A 61 11.25 40.47 13.23
CA LEU A 61 11.48 41.08 14.53
C LEU A 61 11.93 40.00 15.51
N VAL A 62 13.12 40.20 16.08
CA VAL A 62 13.65 39.32 17.11
C VAL A 62 13.85 40.13 18.36
N TYR A 63 13.22 39.69 19.44
CA TYR A 63 13.36 40.35 20.73
C TYR A 63 13.56 39.34 21.87
N ALA A 64 14.27 39.80 22.91
CA ALA A 64 14.38 39.05 24.12
C ALA A 64 13.51 39.74 25.20
N GLU A 65 12.73 38.93 25.91
CA GLU A 65 12.09 39.39 27.16
C GLU A 65 13.12 39.37 28.27
N LYS A 66 13.42 40.55 28.84
CA LYS A 66 14.39 40.73 29.92
C LYS A 66 13.72 41.35 31.13
N GLU A 67 14.07 40.79 32.31
CA GLU A 67 13.67 41.39 33.58
C GLU A 67 14.51 42.59 33.92
N VAL A 68 13.86 43.70 34.35
CA VAL A 68 14.54 44.91 34.74
C VAL A 68 15.08 44.79 36.17
N VAL A 69 16.40 44.91 36.33
CA VAL A 69 17.09 44.91 37.62
C VAL A 69 17.57 46.34 37.99
N PRO A 70 17.78 46.64 39.28
CA PRO A 70 18.04 48.03 39.72
C PRO A 70 19.29 48.63 39.13
N THR A 71 20.40 47.92 39.08
CA THR A 71 21.72 48.44 38.64
C THR A 71 22.41 47.44 37.69
N LYS A 72 23.47 47.92 37.02
CA LYS A 72 24.28 47.07 36.14
C LYS A 72 25.03 45.97 36.89
N ASP A 73 25.34 46.20 38.15
CA ASP A 73 26.01 45.23 39.00
C ASP A 73 25.09 44.09 39.46
N ASP A 74 23.77 44.27 39.38
CA ASP A 74 22.73 43.31 39.72
C ASP A 74 22.36 42.39 38.54
N VAL A 75 22.93 42.62 37.35
CA VAL A 75 22.73 41.78 36.18
C VAL A 75 23.57 40.50 36.31
N GLU A 76 22.95 39.40 36.65
CA GLU A 76 23.61 38.09 36.76
C GLU A 76 23.73 37.38 35.40
N ASP A 77 22.75 37.57 34.51
CA ASP A 77 22.71 37.01 33.16
C ASP A 77 22.24 38.06 32.16
N ASP A 78 23.15 38.54 31.33
CA ASP A 78 22.88 39.55 30.28
C ASP A 78 21.83 39.09 29.27
N CYS A 79 21.54 37.78 29.16
CA CYS A 79 20.51 37.27 28.27
C CYS A 79 19.12 37.43 28.85
N LEU A 80 18.97 37.39 30.20
CA LEU A 80 17.68 37.34 30.90
C LEU A 80 17.33 38.67 31.59
N GLN A 81 18.37 39.51 31.88
CA GLN A 81 18.21 40.72 32.69
C GLN A 81 18.75 41.96 32.00
N ILE A 82 18.24 43.12 32.37
CA ILE A 82 18.67 44.41 31.87
C ILE A 82 18.64 45.44 33.02
N ALA A 83 19.63 46.30 33.11
CA ALA A 83 19.67 47.38 34.12
C ALA A 83 18.57 48.40 33.85
N LEU A 84 18.05 49.00 34.91
CA LEU A 84 16.99 50.00 34.83
C LEU A 84 17.37 51.21 33.96
N GLU A 85 18.65 51.63 34.00
CA GLU A 85 19.15 52.73 33.13
C GLU A 85 18.99 52.38 31.65
N ASP A 86 19.44 51.20 31.24
CA ASP A 86 19.37 50.76 29.85
C ASP A 86 17.92 50.42 29.44
N ALA A 87 17.10 49.92 30.38
CA ALA A 87 15.67 49.66 30.19
C ALA A 87 14.88 50.96 29.94
N GLN A 88 15.23 52.06 30.61
CA GLN A 88 14.58 53.38 30.44
C GLN A 88 14.94 54.06 29.12
N GLU A 89 16.04 53.68 28.47
CA GLU A 89 16.34 54.12 27.10
C GLU A 89 15.36 53.50 26.08
N ILE A 90 14.88 52.29 26.37
CA ILE A 90 13.92 51.57 25.50
C ILE A 90 12.49 51.98 25.84
N SER A 91 12.15 52.02 27.13
CA SER A 91 10.83 52.40 27.63
C SER A 91 10.96 53.35 28.83
N GLN A 92 10.63 54.63 28.66
CA GLN A 92 10.71 55.67 29.71
C GLN A 92 9.88 55.36 30.99
N LYS A 93 8.98 54.39 30.95
CA LYS A 93 8.11 53.97 32.05
C LYS A 93 8.57 52.68 32.74
N ALA A 94 9.69 52.09 32.33
CA ALA A 94 10.19 50.86 32.90
C ALA A 94 10.49 50.97 34.39
N GLN A 95 10.07 50.00 35.18
CA GLN A 95 10.33 49.90 36.62
C GLN A 95 11.07 48.60 36.93
N VAL A 96 11.74 48.54 38.07
CA VAL A 96 12.43 47.33 38.52
C VAL A 96 11.41 46.19 38.70
N GLY A 97 11.70 45.04 38.11
CA GLY A 97 10.82 43.84 38.10
C GLY A 97 9.88 43.77 36.89
N ASP A 98 9.87 44.80 36.02
CA ASP A 98 9.11 44.72 34.76
C ASP A 98 9.81 43.81 33.74
N MET A 99 9.01 43.13 32.91
CA MET A 99 9.51 42.42 31.72
C MET A 99 9.45 43.36 30.52
N ILE A 100 10.58 43.57 29.89
CA ILE A 100 10.64 44.43 28.69
C ILE A 100 11.17 43.70 27.48
N HIS A 101 10.66 44.08 26.30
CA HIS A 101 11.10 43.51 25.05
C HIS A 101 12.31 44.32 24.52
N VAL A 102 13.44 43.64 24.41
CA VAL A 102 14.69 44.20 23.92
C VAL A 102 14.96 43.71 22.51
N GLU A 103 14.89 44.56 21.50
CA GLU A 103 15.14 44.15 20.13
C GLU A 103 16.61 43.76 19.92
N ILE A 104 16.81 42.56 19.35
CA ILE A 104 18.13 42.03 19.04
C ILE A 104 18.51 42.44 17.61
N LYS A 105 19.27 43.53 17.45
CA LYS A 105 19.76 44.01 16.14
C LYS A 105 21.12 43.39 15.81
N SER A 106 21.13 42.32 15.03
CA SER A 106 22.37 41.73 14.52
C SER A 106 22.30 41.53 13.00
N LYS A 107 23.28 42.08 12.28
CA LYS A 107 23.43 41.88 10.83
C LYS A 107 23.72 40.40 10.49
N GLU A 108 24.33 39.65 11.40
CA GLU A 108 24.56 38.22 11.23
C GLU A 108 23.26 37.47 11.35
N PHE A 109 22.36 37.89 12.26
CA PHE A 109 21.08 37.26 12.45
C PHE A 109 20.17 37.38 11.21
N GLY A 110 20.12 38.54 10.56
CA GLY A 110 19.36 38.74 9.32
C GLY A 110 19.75 37.76 8.21
N ARG A 111 21.05 37.44 8.08
CA ARG A 111 21.52 36.43 7.11
C ARG A 111 21.12 35.02 7.50
N ILE A 112 21.25 34.67 8.79
CA ILE A 112 20.85 33.37 9.33
C ILE A 112 19.34 33.17 9.19
N ALA A 113 18.55 34.20 9.52
CA ALA A 113 17.09 34.22 9.42
C ALA A 113 16.63 33.93 7.98
N THR A 114 17.20 34.64 7.01
CA THR A 114 16.84 34.46 5.60
C THR A 114 17.22 33.09 5.07
N GLN A 115 18.41 32.60 5.43
CA GLN A 115 18.82 31.27 5.00
C GLN A 115 17.92 30.17 5.61
N ASN A 116 17.53 30.32 6.88
CA ASN A 116 16.62 29.42 7.55
C ASN A 116 15.22 29.49 6.95
N ALA A 117 14.69 30.69 6.70
CA ALA A 117 13.40 30.85 6.03
C ALA A 117 13.37 30.13 4.67
N LYS A 118 14.41 30.31 3.85
CA LYS A 118 14.54 29.60 2.58
C LYS A 118 14.55 28.09 2.74
N ASN A 119 15.29 27.57 3.71
CA ASN A 119 15.37 26.14 3.96
C ASN A 119 14.02 25.56 4.42
N VAL A 120 13.29 26.27 5.29
CA VAL A 120 11.97 25.89 5.78
C VAL A 120 10.96 25.85 4.63
N ILE A 121 10.95 26.88 3.78
CA ILE A 121 10.09 26.92 2.60
C ILE A 121 10.38 25.73 1.68
N LEU A 122 11.64 25.48 1.36
CA LEU A 122 12.02 24.34 0.53
C LEU A 122 11.64 22.98 1.16
N GLN A 123 11.73 22.90 2.49
CA GLN A 123 11.30 21.70 3.21
C GLN A 123 9.77 21.52 3.14
N LYS A 124 9.00 22.58 3.34
CA LYS A 124 7.53 22.53 3.24
C LYS A 124 7.06 22.17 1.84
N ILE A 125 7.67 22.75 0.81
CA ILE A 125 7.38 22.36 -0.58
C ILE A 125 7.60 20.87 -0.78
N ARG A 126 8.73 20.32 -0.31
CA ARG A 126 9.03 18.89 -0.43
C ARG A 126 8.07 18.02 0.38
N GLU A 127 7.63 18.46 1.54
CA GLU A 127 6.63 17.77 2.36
C GLU A 127 5.30 17.68 1.63
N GLU A 128 4.82 18.78 1.04
CA GLU A 128 3.57 18.81 0.28
C GLU A 128 3.65 18.01 -1.01
N GLU A 129 4.74 18.11 -1.77
CA GLU A 129 4.95 17.26 -2.95
C GLU A 129 4.92 15.77 -2.60
N ARG A 130 5.51 15.38 -1.44
CA ARG A 130 5.48 14.01 -0.94
C ARG A 130 4.06 13.59 -0.52
N SER A 131 3.31 14.49 0.12
CA SER A 131 1.93 14.25 0.53
C SER A 131 1.02 14.01 -0.68
N VAL A 132 1.14 14.85 -1.72
CA VAL A 132 0.40 14.68 -2.98
C VAL A 132 0.73 13.34 -3.66
N ILE A 133 2.02 12.99 -3.71
CA ILE A 133 2.46 11.71 -4.28
C ILE A 133 1.93 10.55 -3.43
N TYR A 134 2.01 10.65 -2.09
CA TYR A 134 1.48 9.63 -1.19
C TYR A 134 -0.01 9.39 -1.43
N ASN A 135 -0.82 10.44 -1.43
CA ASN A 135 -2.27 10.35 -1.64
C ASN A 135 -2.60 9.74 -3.00
N GLN A 136 -1.91 10.17 -4.07
CA GLN A 136 -2.11 9.66 -5.43
C GLN A 136 -1.86 8.15 -5.53
N TYR A 137 -0.85 7.61 -4.84
CA TYR A 137 -0.55 6.18 -4.88
C TYR A 137 -1.31 5.39 -3.81
N TYR A 138 -1.70 6.03 -2.71
CA TYR A 138 -2.56 5.43 -1.70
C TYR A 138 -3.94 5.05 -2.28
N GLU A 139 -4.52 5.91 -3.12
CA GLU A 139 -5.76 5.61 -3.86
C GLU A 139 -5.62 4.42 -4.82
N LYS A 140 -4.39 4.12 -5.24
CA LYS A 140 -4.06 2.99 -6.12
C LYS A 140 -3.54 1.76 -5.36
N GLU A 141 -3.56 1.81 -4.02
CA GLU A 141 -3.24 0.64 -3.22
C GLU A 141 -4.22 -0.50 -3.52
N LYS A 142 -3.71 -1.72 -3.59
CA LYS A 142 -4.45 -2.93 -4.01
C LYS A 142 -4.92 -2.90 -5.48
N ASP A 143 -4.27 -2.12 -6.31
CA ASP A 143 -4.51 -2.10 -7.75
C ASP A 143 -3.23 -2.36 -8.55
N VAL A 144 -3.37 -2.61 -9.85
CA VAL A 144 -2.27 -2.87 -10.76
C VAL A 144 -1.88 -1.60 -11.49
N VAL A 145 -0.59 -1.31 -11.48
CA VAL A 145 -0.01 -0.18 -12.18
C VAL A 145 1.08 -0.65 -13.15
N THR A 146 1.23 0.08 -14.25
CA THR A 146 2.35 -0.13 -15.17
C THR A 146 3.53 0.73 -14.73
N GLY A 147 4.68 0.10 -14.51
CA GLY A 147 5.92 0.79 -14.20
C GLY A 147 7.03 0.45 -15.19
N VAL A 148 8.09 1.23 -15.14
CA VAL A 148 9.31 1.04 -15.96
C VAL A 148 10.45 0.60 -15.05
N VAL A 149 11.06 -0.53 -15.37
CA VAL A 149 12.22 -1.03 -14.63
C VAL A 149 13.40 -0.07 -14.78
N GLN A 150 13.91 0.47 -13.69
CA GLN A 150 15.04 1.39 -13.72
C GLN A 150 16.37 0.65 -13.53
N ARG A 151 16.52 0.00 -12.37
CA ARG A 151 17.77 -0.66 -11.97
C ARG A 151 17.55 -1.70 -10.88
N TYR A 152 18.51 -2.58 -10.76
CA TYR A 152 18.63 -3.48 -9.62
C TYR A 152 19.34 -2.77 -8.46
N VAL A 153 18.81 -2.88 -7.27
CA VAL A 153 19.37 -2.36 -6.01
C VAL A 153 19.62 -3.55 -5.08
N GLY A 154 20.80 -4.13 -5.19
CA GLY A 154 21.07 -5.43 -4.59
C GLY A 154 20.20 -6.51 -5.22
N LYS A 155 19.38 -7.17 -4.41
CA LYS A 155 18.41 -8.19 -4.88
C LYS A 155 17.03 -7.61 -5.22
N ASN A 156 16.80 -6.35 -4.92
CA ASN A 156 15.53 -5.68 -5.19
C ASN A 156 15.57 -4.96 -6.54
N ILE A 157 14.40 -4.65 -7.09
CA ILE A 157 14.25 -3.93 -8.34
C ILE A 157 13.54 -2.60 -8.07
N SER A 158 14.15 -1.49 -8.52
CA SER A 158 13.51 -0.17 -8.54
C SER A 158 12.70 -0.02 -9.82
N ILE A 159 11.43 0.33 -9.66
CA ILE A 159 10.46 0.49 -10.75
C ILE A 159 9.93 1.91 -10.69
N ASN A 160 10.08 2.65 -11.78
CA ASN A 160 9.52 4.00 -11.92
C ASN A 160 8.05 3.93 -12.29
N LEU A 161 7.20 4.55 -11.48
CA LEU A 161 5.76 4.66 -11.72
C LEU A 161 5.34 6.02 -12.32
N GLY A 162 6.32 6.82 -12.76
CA GLY A 162 6.15 8.17 -13.30
C GLY A 162 6.52 9.23 -12.27
N LYS A 163 5.73 9.45 -11.23
CA LYS A 163 5.99 10.48 -10.21
C LYS A 163 6.76 9.95 -8.99
N ALA A 164 6.82 8.64 -8.81
CA ALA A 164 7.53 8.00 -7.70
C ALA A 164 8.15 6.69 -8.14
N ASP A 165 9.14 6.25 -7.37
CA ASP A 165 9.77 4.95 -7.55
C ASP A 165 9.17 3.95 -6.57
N ALA A 166 8.82 2.76 -7.07
CA ALA A 166 8.38 1.64 -6.28
C ALA A 166 9.49 0.61 -6.10
N MET A 167 9.40 -0.17 -5.03
CA MET A 167 10.36 -1.22 -4.73
C MET A 167 9.71 -2.59 -4.88
N LEU A 168 10.24 -3.39 -5.80
CA LEU A 168 9.94 -4.80 -5.94
C LEU A 168 11.01 -5.60 -5.18
N THR A 169 10.67 -6.02 -3.97
CA THR A 169 11.61 -6.75 -3.09
C THR A 169 11.84 -8.19 -3.58
N GLU A 170 12.93 -8.82 -3.17
CA GLU A 170 13.30 -10.18 -3.57
C GLU A 170 12.15 -11.19 -3.34
N ASN A 171 11.43 -11.07 -2.22
CA ASN A 171 10.31 -11.97 -1.87
C ASN A 171 9.07 -11.78 -2.75
N GLU A 172 8.93 -10.60 -3.35
CA GLU A 172 7.82 -10.23 -4.22
C GLU A 172 8.15 -10.44 -5.71
N GLN A 173 9.35 -10.90 -6.02
CA GLN A 173 9.77 -11.26 -7.37
C GLN A 173 9.44 -12.72 -7.67
N VAL A 174 8.98 -12.99 -8.89
CA VAL A 174 8.76 -14.34 -9.37
C VAL A 174 10.10 -14.97 -9.73
N LYS A 175 10.36 -16.17 -9.22
CA LYS A 175 11.58 -16.90 -9.52
C LYS A 175 11.67 -17.22 -11.02
N GLY A 176 12.75 -16.76 -11.66
CA GLY A 176 12.98 -16.97 -13.10
C GLY A 176 12.56 -15.78 -13.97
N GLU A 177 11.81 -14.79 -13.47
CA GLU A 177 11.61 -13.54 -14.19
C GLU A 177 12.89 -12.68 -14.15
N VAL A 178 13.34 -12.29 -15.32
CA VAL A 178 14.48 -11.36 -15.49
C VAL A 178 14.01 -10.17 -16.29
N PHE A 179 14.18 -8.97 -15.74
CA PHE A 179 13.74 -7.72 -16.34
C PHE A 179 14.95 -6.92 -16.83
N LYS A 180 14.82 -6.31 -17.99
CA LYS A 180 15.82 -5.38 -18.53
C LYS A 180 15.52 -3.96 -18.05
N PRO A 181 16.54 -3.11 -17.83
CA PRO A 181 16.30 -1.68 -17.67
C PRO A 181 15.47 -1.12 -18.82
N THR A 182 14.60 -0.16 -18.54
CA THR A 182 13.62 0.48 -19.45
C THR A 182 12.42 -0.41 -19.85
N GLU A 183 12.36 -1.62 -19.40
CA GLU A 183 11.25 -2.53 -19.68
C GLU A 183 9.99 -2.11 -18.90
N ARG A 184 8.83 -2.16 -19.56
CA ARG A 184 7.53 -1.91 -18.94
C ARG A 184 6.97 -3.20 -18.38
N ILE A 185 6.53 -3.16 -17.12
CA ILE A 185 5.92 -4.30 -16.44
C ILE A 185 4.70 -3.86 -15.66
N LYS A 186 3.71 -4.72 -15.54
CA LYS A 186 2.57 -4.52 -14.64
C LYS A 186 2.92 -5.08 -13.27
N VAL A 187 2.65 -4.31 -12.22
CA VAL A 187 2.91 -4.68 -10.83
C VAL A 187 1.72 -4.34 -9.95
N TYR A 188 1.46 -5.16 -8.95
CA TYR A 188 0.42 -4.93 -7.96
C TYR A 188 0.97 -4.10 -6.81
N ILE A 189 0.31 -3.01 -6.43
CA ILE A 189 0.69 -2.21 -5.27
C ILE A 189 0.17 -2.91 -4.01
N VAL A 190 1.10 -3.44 -3.22
CA VAL A 190 0.78 -4.15 -1.98
C VAL A 190 0.48 -3.15 -0.87
N GLU A 191 1.31 -2.11 -0.77
CA GLU A 191 1.28 -1.17 0.33
C GLU A 191 1.97 0.14 -0.03
N VAL A 192 1.41 1.25 0.45
CA VAL A 192 1.99 2.59 0.35
C VAL A 192 2.22 3.15 1.75
N LYS A 193 3.48 3.32 2.14
CA LYS A 193 3.87 3.86 3.45
C LYS A 193 4.37 5.28 3.34
N ASN A 194 3.89 6.15 4.21
CA ASN A 194 4.48 7.48 4.39
C ASN A 194 5.73 7.37 5.29
N THR A 195 6.87 7.84 4.79
CA THR A 195 8.12 7.86 5.57
C THR A 195 8.72 9.26 5.58
N PRO A 196 9.58 9.60 6.55
CA PRO A 196 10.24 10.91 6.60
C PRO A 196 11.06 11.24 5.33
N LYS A 197 11.46 10.20 4.57
CA LYS A 197 12.19 10.36 3.30
C LYS A 197 11.29 10.46 2.08
N GLY A 198 9.96 10.30 2.27
CA GLY A 198 8.93 10.31 1.23
C GLY A 198 8.13 9.00 1.18
N PRO A 199 7.12 8.91 0.30
CA PRO A 199 6.29 7.73 0.17
C PRO A 199 7.12 6.53 -0.29
N ARG A 200 6.94 5.41 0.40
CA ARG A 200 7.53 4.13 0.02
C ARG A 200 6.44 3.23 -0.53
N ILE A 201 6.54 2.93 -1.81
CA ILE A 201 5.57 2.09 -2.53
C ILE A 201 6.18 0.70 -2.67
N ASN A 202 5.55 -0.30 -2.05
CA ASN A 202 5.94 -1.69 -2.18
C ASN A 202 5.03 -2.36 -3.20
N VAL A 203 5.64 -3.03 -4.17
CA VAL A 203 4.92 -3.70 -5.26
C VAL A 203 5.28 -5.18 -5.32
N SER A 204 4.35 -5.98 -5.89
CA SER A 204 4.48 -7.43 -5.99
C SER A 204 4.19 -7.92 -7.40
N ARG A 205 4.91 -8.99 -7.80
CA ARG A 205 4.63 -9.83 -8.95
C ARG A 205 4.14 -11.22 -8.54
N THR A 206 4.28 -11.57 -7.25
CA THR A 206 3.86 -12.88 -6.72
C THR A 206 2.44 -12.91 -6.19
N HIS A 207 1.86 -11.75 -5.87
CA HIS A 207 0.54 -11.65 -5.24
C HIS A 207 -0.58 -12.18 -6.15
N PRO A 208 -1.52 -13.01 -5.65
CA PRO A 208 -2.64 -13.55 -6.45
C PRO A 208 -3.52 -12.46 -7.06
N GLU A 209 -3.76 -11.36 -6.35
CA GLU A 209 -4.57 -10.25 -6.83
C GLU A 209 -4.01 -9.59 -8.11
N LEU A 210 -2.70 -9.73 -8.40
CA LEU A 210 -2.15 -9.30 -9.69
C LEU A 210 -2.90 -9.97 -10.84
N VAL A 211 -3.08 -11.29 -10.75
CA VAL A 211 -3.77 -12.06 -11.81
C VAL A 211 -5.23 -11.64 -11.91
N LYS A 212 -5.91 -11.49 -10.77
CA LYS A 212 -7.31 -11.04 -10.74
C LYS A 212 -7.48 -9.68 -11.42
N ARG A 213 -6.64 -8.70 -11.08
CA ARG A 213 -6.67 -7.37 -11.72
C ARG A 213 -6.31 -7.40 -13.20
N LEU A 214 -5.43 -8.31 -13.62
CA LEU A 214 -5.16 -8.52 -15.04
C LEU A 214 -6.39 -9.02 -15.78
N PHE A 215 -7.14 -9.97 -15.21
CA PHE A 215 -8.41 -10.39 -15.78
C PHE A 215 -9.45 -9.27 -15.81
N GLU A 216 -9.57 -8.47 -14.78
CA GLU A 216 -10.47 -7.29 -14.76
C GLU A 216 -10.12 -6.26 -15.85
N SER A 217 -8.85 -6.16 -16.23
CA SER A 217 -8.43 -5.26 -17.31
C SER A 217 -8.66 -5.80 -18.71
N GLU A 218 -8.61 -7.14 -18.90
CA GLU A 218 -8.70 -7.79 -20.21
C GLU A 218 -10.11 -8.30 -20.52
N VAL A 219 -10.91 -8.60 -19.50
CA VAL A 219 -12.22 -9.23 -19.64
C VAL A 219 -13.32 -8.24 -19.23
N THR A 220 -14.07 -7.76 -20.22
CA THR A 220 -15.11 -6.74 -20.00
C THR A 220 -16.21 -7.25 -19.08
N GLU A 221 -16.56 -8.54 -19.20
CA GLU A 221 -17.59 -9.22 -18.42
C GLU A 221 -17.22 -9.36 -16.94
N ILE A 222 -15.91 -9.35 -16.61
CA ILE A 222 -15.46 -9.27 -15.21
C ILE A 222 -15.51 -7.83 -14.71
N LYS A 223 -15.14 -6.88 -15.55
CA LYS A 223 -15.15 -5.45 -15.20
C LYS A 223 -16.56 -4.92 -14.93
N ASP A 224 -17.55 -5.38 -15.66
CA ASP A 224 -18.96 -4.97 -15.48
C ASP A 224 -19.72 -5.82 -14.45
N GLY A 225 -19.07 -6.84 -13.85
CA GLY A 225 -19.63 -7.70 -12.83
C GLY A 225 -20.55 -8.82 -13.34
N THR A 226 -20.68 -9.01 -14.67
CA THR A 226 -21.42 -10.12 -15.25
C THR A 226 -20.77 -11.46 -14.91
N VAL A 227 -19.43 -11.50 -14.94
CA VAL A 227 -18.62 -12.64 -14.52
C VAL A 227 -17.82 -12.26 -13.28
N GLU A 228 -17.77 -13.13 -12.29
CA GLU A 228 -17.04 -12.94 -11.05
C GLU A 228 -15.95 -14.02 -10.89
N ILE A 229 -14.77 -13.61 -10.44
CA ILE A 229 -13.73 -14.52 -9.96
C ILE A 229 -14.03 -14.82 -8.48
N LYS A 230 -14.58 -16.00 -8.19
CA LYS A 230 -14.96 -16.41 -6.84
C LYS A 230 -13.75 -16.84 -6.00
N SER A 231 -12.78 -17.51 -6.61
CA SER A 231 -11.56 -17.91 -5.91
C SER A 231 -10.36 -17.98 -6.86
N ILE A 232 -9.16 -17.88 -6.28
CA ILE A 232 -7.89 -17.96 -7.00
C ILE A 232 -6.85 -18.70 -6.16
N ALA A 233 -6.11 -19.59 -6.81
CA ALA A 233 -4.96 -20.27 -6.24
C ALA A 233 -3.77 -20.13 -7.17
N ARG A 234 -2.65 -19.59 -6.68
CA ARG A 234 -1.49 -19.24 -7.49
C ARG A 234 -0.20 -19.83 -6.94
N GLU A 235 0.60 -20.40 -7.81
CA GLU A 235 2.02 -20.65 -7.65
C GLU A 235 2.76 -19.79 -8.66
N ALA A 236 3.17 -18.60 -8.21
CA ALA A 236 3.70 -17.54 -9.06
C ALA A 236 4.86 -18.03 -9.94
N GLY A 237 4.80 -17.69 -11.23
CA GLY A 237 5.76 -18.10 -12.24
C GLY A 237 5.61 -19.54 -12.74
N SER A 238 4.64 -20.30 -12.22
CA SER A 238 4.40 -21.67 -12.63
C SER A 238 2.97 -21.86 -13.13
N ARG A 239 1.99 -21.78 -12.24
CA ARG A 239 0.58 -22.04 -12.60
C ARG A 239 -0.38 -21.31 -11.66
N THR A 240 -1.47 -20.82 -12.23
CA THR A 240 -2.61 -20.24 -11.49
C THR A 240 -3.89 -20.97 -11.90
N LYS A 241 -4.75 -21.21 -10.90
CA LYS A 241 -6.14 -21.64 -11.13
C LYS A 241 -7.10 -20.56 -10.64
N ILE A 242 -8.12 -20.26 -11.44
CA ILE A 242 -9.21 -19.35 -11.07
C ILE A 242 -10.55 -20.06 -11.22
N ALA A 243 -11.45 -19.87 -10.26
CA ALA A 243 -12.83 -20.32 -10.34
C ALA A 243 -13.72 -19.11 -10.63
N VAL A 244 -14.46 -19.19 -11.72
CA VAL A 244 -15.30 -18.12 -12.24
C VAL A 244 -16.77 -18.49 -12.23
N TRP A 245 -17.61 -17.50 -11.98
CA TRP A 245 -19.07 -17.65 -11.96
C TRP A 245 -19.71 -16.57 -12.81
N SER A 246 -20.78 -16.92 -13.55
CA SER A 246 -21.57 -15.94 -14.29
C SER A 246 -22.88 -15.65 -13.56
N ASN A 247 -23.13 -14.37 -13.32
CA ASN A 247 -24.41 -13.88 -12.80
C ASN A 247 -25.52 -13.86 -13.87
N ASN A 248 -25.13 -14.04 -15.15
CA ASN A 248 -26.07 -14.12 -16.27
C ASN A 248 -26.02 -15.52 -16.89
N PRO A 249 -27.11 -16.31 -16.86
CA PRO A 249 -27.12 -17.68 -17.38
C PRO A 249 -26.85 -17.80 -18.89
N ASN A 250 -26.97 -16.69 -19.64
CA ASN A 250 -26.66 -16.65 -21.07
C ASN A 250 -25.18 -16.36 -21.38
N VAL A 251 -24.36 -16.13 -20.35
CA VAL A 251 -22.93 -15.83 -20.52
C VAL A 251 -22.10 -16.99 -19.96
N ASP A 252 -21.33 -17.62 -20.81
CA ASP A 252 -20.33 -18.60 -20.40
C ASP A 252 -19.16 -17.92 -19.70
N ALA A 253 -19.01 -18.11 -18.39
CA ALA A 253 -17.98 -17.48 -17.58
C ALA A 253 -16.57 -17.88 -18.01
N VAL A 254 -16.34 -19.17 -18.32
CA VAL A 254 -15.04 -19.67 -18.76
C VAL A 254 -14.74 -19.15 -20.17
N GLY A 255 -15.70 -19.25 -21.09
CA GLY A 255 -15.55 -18.75 -22.46
C GLY A 255 -15.23 -17.25 -22.51
N ALA A 256 -15.88 -16.43 -21.69
CA ALA A 256 -15.63 -15.00 -21.57
C ALA A 256 -14.19 -14.69 -21.15
N CYS A 257 -13.67 -15.44 -20.16
CA CYS A 257 -12.30 -15.28 -19.66
C CYS A 257 -11.23 -15.79 -20.64
N VAL A 258 -11.51 -16.89 -21.36
CA VAL A 258 -10.59 -17.45 -22.36
C VAL A 258 -10.52 -16.54 -23.59
N GLY A 259 -11.68 -16.07 -24.05
CA GLY A 259 -11.80 -15.27 -25.26
C GLY A 259 -11.65 -16.10 -26.55
N MET A 260 -11.86 -15.46 -27.69
CA MET A 260 -11.79 -16.11 -29.00
C MET A 260 -10.37 -16.66 -29.26
N ASN A 261 -10.26 -17.96 -29.50
CA ASN A 261 -8.97 -18.66 -29.71
C ASN A 261 -7.98 -18.48 -28.52
N GLY A 262 -8.47 -18.21 -27.33
CA GLY A 262 -7.63 -18.00 -26.15
C GLY A 262 -6.97 -16.60 -26.09
N ALA A 263 -7.39 -15.64 -26.89
CA ALA A 263 -6.71 -14.36 -27.02
C ALA A 263 -6.57 -13.62 -25.68
N ARG A 264 -7.64 -13.58 -24.86
CA ARG A 264 -7.65 -12.87 -23.59
C ARG A 264 -6.73 -13.55 -22.55
N VAL A 265 -6.88 -14.86 -22.36
CA VAL A 265 -6.05 -15.59 -21.39
C VAL A 265 -4.58 -15.60 -21.81
N ASN A 266 -4.28 -15.70 -23.12
CA ASN A 266 -2.92 -15.69 -23.62
C ASN A 266 -2.23 -14.32 -23.43
N ALA A 267 -2.94 -13.20 -23.54
CA ALA A 267 -2.41 -11.88 -23.22
C ALA A 267 -1.96 -11.78 -21.75
N ILE A 268 -2.75 -12.37 -20.82
CA ILE A 268 -2.39 -12.42 -19.40
C ILE A 268 -1.20 -13.37 -19.17
N VAL A 269 -1.18 -14.53 -19.82
CA VAL A 269 -0.06 -15.49 -19.74
C VAL A 269 1.24 -14.86 -20.24
N GLU A 270 1.19 -14.05 -21.30
CA GLU A 270 2.35 -13.32 -21.85
C GLU A 270 2.85 -12.26 -20.85
N GLU A 271 1.95 -11.47 -20.25
CA GLU A 271 2.30 -10.51 -19.18
C GLU A 271 2.96 -11.20 -17.99
N LEU A 272 2.50 -12.40 -17.62
CA LEU A 272 3.04 -13.23 -16.53
C LEU A 272 4.22 -14.12 -16.96
N ARG A 273 4.83 -13.86 -18.12
CA ARG A 273 6.03 -14.55 -18.62
C ARG A 273 5.86 -16.07 -18.78
N GLY A 274 4.69 -16.50 -19.18
CA GLY A 274 4.41 -17.91 -19.46
C GLY A 274 3.85 -18.71 -18.28
N GLU A 275 3.44 -18.04 -17.20
CA GLU A 275 2.68 -18.67 -16.11
C GLU A 275 1.38 -19.24 -16.67
N LYS A 276 1.15 -20.54 -16.48
CA LYS A 276 -0.04 -21.22 -17.00
C LYS A 276 -1.27 -20.86 -16.18
N ILE A 277 -2.40 -20.65 -16.87
CA ILE A 277 -3.66 -20.28 -16.22
C ILE A 277 -4.73 -21.32 -16.57
N ASP A 278 -5.31 -21.94 -15.54
CA ASP A 278 -6.48 -22.81 -15.64
C ASP A 278 -7.71 -22.03 -15.16
N ILE A 279 -8.73 -21.98 -15.99
CA ILE A 279 -9.99 -21.31 -15.69
C ILE A 279 -11.04 -22.39 -15.55
N VAL A 280 -11.73 -22.45 -14.40
CA VAL A 280 -12.75 -23.46 -14.10
C VAL A 280 -14.04 -22.81 -13.67
N ASN A 281 -15.16 -23.48 -13.90
CA ASN A 281 -16.44 -23.03 -13.37
C ASN A 281 -16.47 -23.17 -11.85
N TRP A 282 -16.90 -22.12 -11.19
CA TRP A 282 -17.24 -22.18 -9.78
C TRP A 282 -18.62 -22.83 -9.63
N ASP A 283 -18.83 -23.60 -8.57
CA ASP A 283 -20.09 -24.25 -8.26
C ASP A 283 -20.32 -24.16 -6.75
N GLU A 284 -21.58 -23.98 -6.36
CA GLU A 284 -21.97 -23.95 -4.95
C GLU A 284 -21.82 -25.32 -4.30
N ASN A 285 -22.06 -26.39 -5.07
CA ASN A 285 -21.83 -27.75 -4.63
C ASN A 285 -20.31 -28.03 -4.56
N PRO A 286 -19.78 -28.35 -3.36
CA PRO A 286 -18.36 -28.60 -3.18
C PRO A 286 -17.80 -29.74 -4.05
N GLY A 287 -18.60 -30.78 -4.27
CA GLY A 287 -18.20 -31.92 -5.12
C GLY A 287 -17.95 -31.50 -6.56
N ASN A 288 -18.87 -30.72 -7.13
CA ASN A 288 -18.71 -30.14 -8.47
C ASN A 288 -17.54 -29.20 -8.56
N LEU A 289 -17.38 -28.30 -7.57
CA LEU A 289 -16.26 -27.35 -7.53
C LEU A 289 -14.91 -28.08 -7.48
N ILE A 290 -14.79 -29.13 -6.65
CA ILE A 290 -13.57 -29.94 -6.54
C ILE A 290 -13.30 -30.69 -7.86
N GLN A 291 -14.33 -31.25 -8.47
CA GLN A 291 -14.22 -31.90 -9.78
C GLN A 291 -13.70 -30.91 -10.84
N ASN A 292 -14.28 -29.72 -10.92
CA ASN A 292 -13.85 -28.65 -11.84
C ASN A 292 -12.41 -28.21 -11.54
N ALA A 293 -12.06 -28.05 -10.26
CA ALA A 293 -10.74 -27.60 -9.83
C ALA A 293 -9.62 -28.58 -10.17
N LEU A 294 -9.90 -29.88 -10.24
CA LEU A 294 -8.93 -30.92 -10.62
C LEU A 294 -8.74 -31.05 -12.14
N SER A 295 -9.52 -30.30 -12.94
CA SER A 295 -9.30 -30.23 -14.39
C SER A 295 -7.80 -30.00 -14.71
N PRO A 296 -7.27 -30.66 -15.77
CA PRO A 296 -7.94 -31.41 -16.83
C PRO A 296 -8.16 -32.89 -16.53
N ALA A 297 -7.90 -33.41 -15.31
CA ALA A 297 -8.13 -34.81 -14.97
C ALA A 297 -9.63 -35.11 -14.95
N LYS A 298 -9.97 -36.32 -15.45
CA LYS A 298 -11.34 -36.85 -15.35
C LYS A 298 -11.54 -37.49 -13.98
N ILE A 299 -12.64 -37.17 -13.33
CA ILE A 299 -12.99 -37.67 -12.00
C ILE A 299 -14.12 -38.70 -12.12
N VAL A 300 -14.05 -39.76 -11.34
CA VAL A 300 -15.09 -40.79 -11.24
C VAL A 300 -16.10 -40.40 -10.18
N ALA A 301 -15.61 -40.09 -8.97
CA ALA A 301 -16.45 -39.69 -7.83
C ALA A 301 -15.73 -38.71 -6.92
N VAL A 302 -16.54 -37.84 -6.26
CA VAL A 302 -16.06 -36.91 -5.22
C VAL A 302 -16.99 -37.04 -4.03
N PHE A 303 -16.42 -37.37 -2.88
CA PHE A 303 -17.10 -37.38 -1.58
C PHE A 303 -16.56 -36.22 -0.76
N ALA A 304 -17.31 -35.17 -0.67
CA ALA A 304 -16.95 -33.94 0.04
C ALA A 304 -17.71 -33.82 1.35
N ASP A 305 -16.97 -33.59 2.43
CA ASP A 305 -17.51 -33.28 3.75
C ASP A 305 -17.42 -31.76 3.96
N PRO A 306 -18.56 -31.03 3.98
CA PRO A 306 -18.58 -29.58 4.16
C PRO A 306 -18.17 -29.14 5.57
N ASP A 307 -18.40 -29.94 6.59
CA ASP A 307 -18.14 -29.61 7.99
C ASP A 307 -16.66 -29.71 8.32
N GLU A 308 -16.02 -30.80 7.92
CA GLU A 308 -14.59 -31.00 8.12
C GLU A 308 -13.71 -30.34 7.03
N LYS A 309 -14.31 -29.82 5.95
CA LYS A 309 -13.60 -29.29 4.78
C LYS A 309 -12.62 -30.31 4.19
N THR A 310 -13.02 -31.59 4.17
CA THR A 310 -12.25 -32.66 3.56
C THR A 310 -12.96 -33.20 2.33
N ALA A 311 -12.23 -33.79 1.39
CA ALA A 311 -12.80 -34.41 0.22
C ALA A 311 -11.96 -35.63 -0.20
N LYS A 312 -12.66 -36.73 -0.54
CA LYS A 312 -12.09 -37.94 -1.09
C LYS A 312 -12.46 -38.02 -2.57
N VAL A 313 -11.48 -38.17 -3.42
CA VAL A 313 -11.66 -38.15 -4.87
C VAL A 313 -11.16 -39.44 -5.49
N VAL A 314 -12.00 -40.03 -6.30
CA VAL A 314 -11.66 -41.26 -7.06
C VAL A 314 -11.46 -40.90 -8.52
N VAL A 315 -10.34 -41.32 -9.08
CA VAL A 315 -9.98 -41.11 -10.49
C VAL A 315 -9.65 -42.40 -11.19
N PRO A 316 -9.84 -42.51 -12.51
CA PRO A 316 -9.34 -43.66 -13.25
C PRO A 316 -7.83 -43.84 -13.04
N ASP A 317 -7.34 -45.10 -13.01
CA ASP A 317 -5.92 -45.38 -12.73
C ASP A 317 -4.96 -44.58 -13.64
N TYR A 318 -5.29 -44.46 -14.92
CA TYR A 318 -4.49 -43.71 -15.91
C TYR A 318 -4.55 -42.16 -15.72
N GLN A 319 -5.48 -41.67 -14.92
CA GLN A 319 -5.63 -40.22 -14.63
C GLN A 319 -4.96 -39.78 -13.33
N LEU A 320 -4.55 -40.72 -12.48
CA LEU A 320 -4.03 -40.43 -11.14
C LEU A 320 -2.85 -39.42 -11.19
N SER A 321 -1.88 -39.69 -12.07
CA SER A 321 -0.72 -38.80 -12.24
C SER A 321 -1.11 -37.42 -12.72
N LEU A 322 -2.15 -37.29 -13.55
CA LEU A 322 -2.65 -36.02 -14.06
C LEU A 322 -3.42 -35.24 -12.97
N ALA A 323 -4.25 -35.95 -12.18
CA ALA A 323 -5.01 -35.37 -11.08
C ALA A 323 -4.08 -34.82 -9.99
N ILE A 324 -3.03 -35.56 -9.65
CA ILE A 324 -2.00 -35.10 -8.69
C ILE A 324 -1.15 -33.96 -9.31
N GLY A 325 -0.74 -34.12 -10.56
CA GLY A 325 0.14 -33.23 -11.27
C GLY A 325 1.62 -33.37 -10.87
N LYS A 326 2.50 -32.67 -11.60
CA LYS A 326 3.94 -32.66 -11.29
C LYS A 326 4.16 -32.13 -9.87
N GLU A 327 4.87 -32.88 -9.04
CA GLU A 327 5.16 -32.53 -7.64
C GLU A 327 3.89 -32.21 -6.80
N GLY A 328 2.74 -32.75 -7.19
CA GLY A 328 1.48 -32.48 -6.50
C GLY A 328 0.86 -31.12 -6.79
N GLN A 329 1.30 -30.41 -7.82
CA GLN A 329 0.89 -29.02 -8.12
C GLN A 329 -0.61 -28.91 -8.40
N ASN A 330 -1.18 -29.82 -9.22
CA ASN A 330 -2.59 -29.74 -9.56
C ASN A 330 -3.49 -29.96 -8.34
N ALA A 331 -3.21 -31.00 -7.55
CA ALA A 331 -3.94 -31.27 -6.30
C ALA A 331 -3.80 -30.14 -5.27
N ARG A 332 -2.58 -29.59 -5.11
CA ARG A 332 -2.32 -28.50 -4.17
C ARG A 332 -3.03 -27.20 -4.58
N LEU A 333 -3.04 -26.84 -5.87
CA LEU A 333 -3.77 -25.69 -6.37
C LEU A 333 -5.28 -25.88 -6.25
N ALA A 334 -5.81 -27.09 -6.55
CA ALA A 334 -7.22 -27.42 -6.38
C ALA A 334 -7.64 -27.29 -4.91
N ALA A 335 -6.84 -27.83 -3.99
CA ALA A 335 -7.11 -27.73 -2.55
C ALA A 335 -7.16 -26.27 -2.06
N ARG A 336 -6.22 -25.41 -2.53
CA ARG A 336 -6.22 -23.98 -2.19
C ARG A 336 -7.38 -23.22 -2.83
N LEU A 337 -7.77 -23.59 -4.06
CA LEU A 337 -8.85 -22.95 -4.79
C LEU A 337 -10.20 -23.20 -4.14
N THR A 338 -10.44 -24.45 -3.71
CA THR A 338 -11.70 -24.90 -3.13
C THR A 338 -11.79 -24.70 -1.61
N GLY A 339 -10.64 -24.60 -0.94
CA GLY A 339 -10.56 -24.55 0.53
C GLY A 339 -10.74 -25.90 1.21
N TYR A 340 -10.70 -27.01 0.44
CA TYR A 340 -10.83 -28.39 0.94
C TYR A 340 -9.49 -29.10 0.98
N LYS A 341 -9.31 -29.98 1.96
CA LYS A 341 -8.22 -30.94 1.98
C LYS A 341 -8.61 -32.14 1.10
N ILE A 342 -7.96 -32.30 -0.04
CA ILE A 342 -8.32 -33.26 -1.06
C ILE A 342 -7.40 -34.49 -0.96
N ASP A 343 -7.97 -35.70 -0.77
CA ASP A 343 -7.29 -36.97 -0.89
C ASP A 343 -7.71 -37.65 -2.21
N ILE A 344 -6.73 -37.96 -3.04
CA ILE A 344 -6.96 -38.51 -4.41
C ILE A 344 -6.44 -39.92 -4.48
N LYS A 345 -7.31 -40.87 -4.88
CA LYS A 345 -6.96 -42.27 -5.12
C LYS A 345 -7.44 -42.73 -6.49
N SER A 346 -6.73 -43.69 -7.04
CA SER A 346 -7.22 -44.35 -8.25
C SER A 346 -8.32 -45.37 -7.91
N GLU A 347 -9.10 -45.76 -8.92
CA GLU A 347 -10.16 -46.80 -8.75
C GLU A 347 -9.63 -48.05 -8.09
N THR A 348 -8.41 -48.50 -8.48
CA THR A 348 -7.78 -49.69 -7.88
C THR A 348 -7.44 -49.45 -6.40
N GLN A 349 -6.91 -48.28 -6.04
CA GLN A 349 -6.56 -47.94 -4.66
C GLN A 349 -7.80 -47.66 -3.77
N ALA A 350 -8.88 -47.17 -4.37
CA ALA A 350 -10.12 -46.85 -3.68
C ALA A 350 -10.88 -48.11 -3.18
N LYS A 351 -10.73 -49.23 -3.87
CA LYS A 351 -11.41 -50.51 -3.52
C LYS A 351 -11.10 -50.99 -2.10
N ASP A 352 -9.85 -50.76 -1.65
CA ASP A 352 -9.39 -51.21 -0.33
C ASP A 352 -9.32 -50.08 0.69
N ALA A 353 -9.81 -48.85 0.33
CA ALA A 353 -9.70 -47.68 1.16
C ALA A 353 -11.06 -47.27 1.73
N PRO A 354 -11.22 -47.12 3.06
CA PRO A 354 -12.48 -46.72 3.68
C PRO A 354 -12.88 -45.28 3.28
N GLY A 355 -14.17 -45.09 3.02
CA GLY A 355 -14.74 -43.80 2.65
C GLY A 355 -14.43 -43.32 1.22
N PHE A 356 -13.96 -44.24 0.33
CA PHE A 356 -13.77 -43.97 -1.10
C PHE A 356 -14.77 -44.73 -1.98
N ARG A 357 -15.68 -45.50 -1.38
CA ARG A 357 -16.72 -46.28 -2.07
C ARG A 357 -18.06 -45.65 -1.82
N TYR A 358 -18.93 -45.71 -2.81
CA TYR A 358 -20.31 -45.23 -2.69
C TYR A 358 -21.08 -45.97 -1.57
N GLU A 359 -20.76 -47.25 -1.40
CA GLU A 359 -21.33 -48.11 -0.37
C GLU A 359 -21.05 -47.63 1.07
N ASP A 360 -19.94 -46.92 1.26
CA ASP A 360 -19.54 -46.39 2.58
C ASP A 360 -20.44 -45.20 3.02
N TYR A 361 -21.34 -44.70 2.15
CA TYR A 361 -22.24 -43.55 2.40
C TYR A 361 -23.72 -43.92 2.25
N VAL A 362 -24.07 -45.13 1.83
CA VAL A 362 -25.46 -45.57 1.62
C VAL A 362 -26.12 -45.90 2.95
N ASP A 363 -25.37 -46.41 3.91
CA ASP A 363 -25.87 -46.79 5.22
C ASP A 363 -26.36 -45.58 6.07
N ASP A 364 -25.79 -44.40 5.88
CA ASP A 364 -26.19 -43.19 6.61
C ASP A 364 -27.56 -42.62 6.13
N TYR A 365 -27.99 -42.93 4.90
CA TYR A 365 -29.28 -42.46 4.35
C TYR A 365 -30.45 -43.40 4.68
N GLU A 366 -30.20 -44.64 5.07
CA GLU A 366 -31.27 -45.57 5.48
C GLU A 366 -31.67 -45.34 6.95
N ASP A 367 -30.73 -44.95 7.82
CA ASP A 367 -31.00 -44.68 9.25
C ASP A 367 -31.80 -43.38 9.45
N GLU A 368 -31.64 -42.34 8.61
CA GLU A 368 -32.42 -41.06 8.73
C GLU A 368 -33.87 -41.21 8.25
N ASN A 369 -34.20 -42.24 7.46
CA ASN A 369 -35.57 -42.46 6.98
C ASN A 369 -36.39 -43.49 7.82
N GLU A 370 -35.76 -44.23 8.73
CA GLU A 370 -36.47 -45.13 9.64
C GLU A 370 -37.02 -44.39 10.89
N ASP A 371 -36.42 -43.29 11.32
CA ASP A 371 -36.86 -42.54 12.51
C ASP A 371 -38.09 -41.62 12.23
N ASP A 372 -38.45 -41.33 10.96
CA ASP A 372 -39.61 -40.48 10.62
C ASP A 372 -40.95 -41.26 10.40
N PHE A 373 -40.96 -42.60 10.55
CA PHE A 373 -42.18 -43.38 10.22
C PHE A 373 -42.94 -43.95 11.44
N ASP A 374 -42.50 -43.74 12.69
CA ASP A 374 -43.14 -44.25 13.91
C ASP A 374 -43.95 -43.20 14.71
N GLY A 375 -44.59 -42.24 14.04
CA GLY A 375 -45.26 -41.12 14.70
C GLY A 375 -46.71 -40.80 14.29
N GLU A 376 -47.46 -41.71 13.64
CA GLU A 376 -48.95 -41.49 13.49
C GLU A 376 -49.72 -42.80 13.46
N GLN A 377 -49.98 -43.35 14.65
CA GLN A 377 -51.17 -44.15 14.91
C GLN A 377 -51.52 -44.10 16.42
N GLU A 378 -52.35 -43.13 16.82
CA GLU A 378 -53.50 -43.30 17.70
C GLU A 378 -54.28 -41.97 17.82
#